data_419c68ed388ce65462d9fe50f0bb7a09
#
_entry.id   419c68ed388ce65462d9fe50f0bb7a09
#
_cell.length_a   1.000
_cell.length_b   1.000
_cell.length_c   1.000
_cell.angle_alpha   90.00
_cell.angle_beta   90.00
_cell.angle_gamma   90.00
#
_symmetry.space_group_name_H-M   'P 1'
#
loop_
_entity.id
_entity.type
_entity.pdbx_description
1 polymer ?
#
loop_
_entity_poly.entity_id
_entity_poly.type
_entity_poly.pdbx_seq_one_letter_code
_entity_poly.pdbx_strand_id
1 'polypeptide(L)'
;GKTKASEFASLERIEFRLAPLPLLWQTIRIPQIKLTQPRADLLRLADGRANWDFDLPASDSDEPSAWQLDIREIGFDKGSVSLDDQRLKTRLEVLVDPLGKPVPFGQLAGKALATGDAADAQDYVFGWKVKGTYKGQALAGSGKVGGMLALQDASKPFPLQAEVSAGSTRAAVVGTLTDPLNLGALDLRLKLSGTSMANLYPLTGITLPDTPAYSTDGHLLARLKEEGGALFRYENFNGKVGASDLHGSLTFVARQPRPKLSGKLTSEQLRFADLGPLIGADSNAEKQKRGQTSRQPGDKVLPVEEFRTERWRDMDADVEFTGKRIVHSDQLPISDLYTHLVLNDGLLRLEPLRFGVAGGKLESDIRLDGGKQPMQSRVKMSARGFKLKQLFPGFAPMQTSFGELNGDASLSGSGNSVAKILGGADGELKMLINDGAISKGLTEIAGLNVGNYLVTKLFGDDEVKINCAAADFGLQKGLMTSRLFVFDTENALVNVDGTVNFANEKLDLDVTPHSKGLRIFSLRSPLYVRGTFAKPDAGVHAGPLVARGAGMIALGVTVGPAASLLALVAPSKSDDNQCTALLQRMRLPAKVPAGKR
;
A
#
# COMPACT_ATOMS: atom_id res chain seq x y z
N GLY A 1 -35.40 7.84 -32.13
CA GLY A 1 -34.75 7.61 -30.84
C GLY A 1 -35.49 8.28 -29.70
N LYS A 2 -35.35 7.79 -28.49
CA LYS A 2 -36.05 8.30 -27.28
C LYS A 2 -35.55 9.69 -26.79
N THR A 3 -34.66 10.32 -27.54
CA THR A 3 -34.10 11.65 -27.26
C THR A 3 -34.46 12.64 -28.37
N LYS A 4 -34.44 13.93 -28.09
CA LYS A 4 -34.66 15.00 -29.08
C LYS A 4 -33.36 15.36 -29.87
N ALA A 5 -32.38 14.47 -29.96
CA ALA A 5 -31.20 14.70 -30.78
C ALA A 5 -31.58 14.80 -32.25
N SER A 6 -31.07 15.79 -32.95
CA SER A 6 -31.50 16.10 -34.33
C SER A 6 -31.07 15.03 -35.34
N GLU A 7 -29.94 14.36 -35.11
CA GLU A 7 -29.37 13.33 -35.96
C GLU A 7 -28.71 12.24 -35.12
N PHE A 8 -28.90 10.97 -35.48
CA PHE A 8 -28.22 9.82 -34.88
C PHE A 8 -27.02 9.39 -35.72
N ALA A 9 -27.19 9.38 -37.05
CA ALA A 9 -26.13 9.03 -37.97
C ALA A 9 -26.31 9.80 -39.28
N SER A 10 -25.19 10.15 -39.88
CA SER A 10 -25.14 10.78 -41.20
C SER A 10 -23.96 10.21 -42.02
N LEU A 11 -24.05 10.32 -43.31
CA LEU A 11 -22.98 9.98 -44.23
C LEU A 11 -23.06 10.88 -45.48
N GLU A 12 -21.93 11.16 -46.10
CA GLU A 12 -21.89 11.96 -47.28
C GLU A 12 -22.31 11.17 -48.52
N ARG A 13 -21.83 9.92 -48.65
CA ARG A 13 -22.09 9.05 -49.80
C ARG A 13 -22.02 7.58 -49.40
N ILE A 14 -22.90 6.78 -50.02
CA ILE A 14 -22.84 5.33 -50.03
C ILE A 14 -22.67 4.84 -51.46
N GLU A 15 -21.67 4.01 -51.68
CA GLU A 15 -21.42 3.34 -52.94
C GLU A 15 -21.46 1.82 -52.70
N PHE A 16 -22.23 1.10 -53.48
CA PHE A 16 -22.25 -0.35 -53.44
C PHE A 16 -22.30 -0.95 -54.83
N ARG A 17 -21.76 -2.15 -54.99
CA ARG A 17 -21.80 -2.94 -56.19
C ARG A 17 -22.65 -4.17 -55.93
N LEU A 18 -23.55 -4.49 -56.86
CA LEU A 18 -24.37 -5.69 -56.81
C LEU A 18 -23.88 -6.67 -57.86
N ALA A 19 -23.67 -7.93 -57.49
CA ALA A 19 -23.37 -9.00 -58.42
C ALA A 19 -24.68 -9.57 -58.99
N PRO A 20 -24.99 -9.45 -60.32
CA PRO A 20 -26.30 -9.84 -60.83
C PRO A 20 -26.50 -11.36 -60.94
N LEU A 21 -25.45 -12.13 -61.16
CA LEU A 21 -25.56 -13.59 -61.32
C LEU A 21 -26.11 -14.35 -60.12
N PRO A 22 -25.67 -14.06 -58.85
CA PRO A 22 -26.19 -14.75 -57.69
C PRO A 22 -27.67 -14.51 -57.39
N LEU A 23 -28.28 -13.48 -57.98
CA LEU A 23 -29.72 -13.22 -57.84
C LEU A 23 -30.58 -14.36 -58.41
N LEU A 24 -30.07 -15.09 -59.37
CA LEU A 24 -30.74 -16.27 -59.97
C LEU A 24 -30.89 -17.41 -58.92
N TRP A 25 -30.10 -17.42 -57.87
CA TRP A 25 -30.16 -18.38 -56.77
C TRP A 25 -30.60 -17.72 -55.45
N GLN A 26 -31.42 -16.66 -55.54
CA GLN A 26 -31.95 -15.94 -54.37
C GLN A 26 -30.85 -15.41 -53.43
N THR A 27 -29.67 -15.10 -53.96
CA THR A 27 -28.57 -14.55 -53.20
C THR A 27 -28.28 -13.13 -53.67
N ILE A 28 -28.49 -12.15 -52.77
CA ILE A 28 -28.09 -10.75 -52.94
C ILE A 28 -26.63 -10.64 -52.56
N ARG A 29 -25.74 -10.67 -53.56
CA ARG A 29 -24.31 -10.54 -53.30
C ARG A 29 -23.84 -9.11 -53.55
N ILE A 30 -23.32 -8.48 -52.50
CA ILE A 30 -22.73 -7.16 -52.54
C ILE A 30 -21.22 -7.31 -52.30
N PRO A 31 -20.38 -7.32 -53.36
CA PRO A 31 -18.94 -7.48 -53.20
C PRO A 31 -18.29 -6.42 -52.34
N GLN A 32 -18.79 -5.18 -52.38
CA GLN A 32 -18.24 -4.07 -51.62
C GLN A 32 -19.30 -3.00 -51.37
N ILE A 33 -19.36 -2.51 -50.15
CA ILE A 33 -20.04 -1.28 -49.73
C ILE A 33 -18.96 -0.28 -49.29
N LYS A 34 -18.97 0.93 -49.86
CA LYS A 34 -18.08 2.01 -49.46
C LYS A 34 -18.90 3.17 -48.90
N LEU A 35 -18.58 3.60 -47.70
CA LEU A 35 -19.19 4.75 -47.01
C LEU A 35 -18.20 5.90 -47.00
N THR A 36 -18.62 7.10 -47.38
CA THR A 36 -17.79 8.31 -47.33
C THR A 36 -18.24 9.17 -46.16
N GLN A 37 -17.31 9.50 -45.29
CA GLN A 37 -17.51 10.31 -44.08
C GLN A 37 -18.71 9.86 -43.19
N PRO A 38 -18.82 8.56 -42.84
CA PRO A 38 -19.88 8.16 -41.94
C PRO A 38 -19.66 8.78 -40.57
N ARG A 39 -20.72 9.36 -39.99
CA ARG A 39 -20.73 9.96 -38.67
C ARG A 39 -21.82 9.32 -37.83
N ALA A 40 -21.51 9.03 -36.55
CA ALA A 40 -22.51 8.63 -35.57
C ALA A 40 -22.41 9.57 -34.35
N ASP A 41 -23.55 10.14 -33.94
CA ASP A 41 -23.66 11.01 -32.78
C ASP A 41 -24.48 10.31 -31.69
N LEU A 42 -23.78 9.74 -30.72
CA LEU A 42 -24.35 8.92 -29.64
C LEU A 42 -24.61 9.79 -28.41
N LEU A 43 -25.85 9.84 -27.96
CA LEU A 43 -26.26 10.59 -26.77
C LEU A 43 -26.99 9.68 -25.78
N ARG A 44 -26.49 9.63 -24.55
CA ARG A 44 -27.20 9.06 -23.40
C ARG A 44 -27.48 10.14 -22.37
N LEU A 45 -28.74 10.32 -22.00
CA LEU A 45 -29.18 11.26 -20.97
C LEU A 45 -28.89 10.74 -19.56
N ALA A 46 -28.97 11.62 -18.57
CA ALA A 46 -28.77 11.27 -17.16
C ALA A 46 -29.79 10.25 -16.63
N ASP A 47 -31.01 10.23 -17.19
CA ASP A 47 -32.06 9.26 -16.87
C ASP A 47 -31.85 7.89 -17.55
N GLY A 48 -30.81 7.73 -18.36
CA GLY A 48 -30.43 6.49 -19.02
C GLY A 48 -31.02 6.31 -20.42
N ARG A 49 -31.94 7.15 -20.89
CA ARG A 49 -32.45 7.10 -22.27
C ARG A 49 -31.34 7.40 -23.27
N ALA A 50 -31.26 6.61 -24.33
CA ALA A 50 -30.25 6.79 -25.37
C ALA A 50 -30.87 7.00 -26.75
N ASN A 51 -30.19 7.75 -27.64
CA ASN A 51 -30.66 7.98 -29.00
C ASN A 51 -30.44 6.77 -29.94
N TRP A 52 -29.66 5.79 -29.52
CA TRP A 52 -29.46 4.53 -30.18
C TRP A 52 -30.38 3.38 -29.69
N ASP A 53 -31.27 3.67 -28.77
CA ASP A 53 -32.24 2.72 -28.24
C ASP A 53 -33.52 2.80 -29.11
N PHE A 54 -33.63 1.90 -30.06
CA PHE A 54 -34.74 1.87 -31.02
C PHE A 54 -35.79 0.86 -30.59
N ASP A 55 -37.06 1.31 -30.48
CA ASP A 55 -38.21 0.41 -30.32
C ASP A 55 -38.52 -0.19 -31.72
N LEU A 56 -37.74 -1.20 -32.13
CA LEU A 56 -38.07 -1.95 -33.33
C LEU A 56 -39.21 -2.92 -32.98
N PRO A 57 -40.28 -2.96 -33.77
CA PRO A 57 -41.32 -3.98 -33.59
C PRO A 57 -40.67 -5.37 -33.78
N ALA A 58 -40.96 -6.29 -32.85
CA ALA A 58 -40.58 -7.67 -33.01
C ALA A 58 -41.14 -8.17 -34.36
N SER A 59 -40.29 -8.73 -35.19
CA SER A 59 -40.74 -9.35 -36.42
C SER A 59 -41.47 -10.64 -36.05
N ASP A 60 -42.77 -10.66 -36.23
CA ASP A 60 -43.63 -11.83 -35.94
C ASP A 60 -43.48 -12.99 -36.94
N SER A 61 -42.50 -12.92 -37.85
CA SER A 61 -42.27 -14.00 -38.83
C SER A 61 -40.95 -14.72 -38.54
N ASP A 62 -41.04 -15.88 -37.90
CA ASP A 62 -39.98 -16.89 -37.79
C ASP A 62 -39.70 -17.63 -39.11
N GLU A 63 -40.28 -17.21 -40.24
CA GLU A 63 -40.00 -17.83 -41.53
C GLU A 63 -38.63 -17.35 -42.04
N PRO A 64 -37.69 -18.26 -42.29
CA PRO A 64 -36.39 -17.89 -42.85
C PRO A 64 -36.61 -17.27 -44.24
N SER A 65 -36.06 -16.05 -44.42
CA SER A 65 -36.09 -15.38 -45.72
C SER A 65 -35.55 -16.31 -46.83
N ALA A 66 -36.31 -16.47 -47.91
CA ALA A 66 -35.84 -17.21 -49.08
C ALA A 66 -34.61 -16.58 -49.73
N TRP A 67 -34.30 -15.31 -49.41
CA TRP A 67 -33.15 -14.58 -49.92
C TRP A 67 -31.99 -14.56 -48.95
N GLN A 68 -30.81 -14.92 -49.43
CA GLN A 68 -29.55 -14.81 -48.68
C GLN A 68 -28.84 -13.52 -49.03
N LEU A 69 -28.37 -12.78 -48.02
CA LEU A 69 -27.56 -11.58 -48.17
C LEU A 69 -26.09 -11.91 -47.93
N ASP A 70 -25.24 -11.75 -48.97
CA ASP A 70 -23.79 -11.99 -48.95
C ASP A 70 -23.06 -10.65 -49.18
N ILE A 71 -22.63 -10.00 -48.08
CA ILE A 71 -21.82 -8.79 -48.13
C ILE A 71 -20.37 -9.20 -47.82
N ARG A 72 -19.45 -8.92 -48.78
CA ARG A 72 -18.04 -9.36 -48.66
C ARG A 72 -17.10 -8.36 -48.08
N GLU A 73 -17.35 -7.05 -48.27
CA GLU A 73 -16.51 -6.00 -47.78
C GLU A 73 -17.35 -4.76 -47.45
N ILE A 74 -17.12 -4.20 -46.26
CA ILE A 74 -17.64 -2.89 -45.87
C ILE A 74 -16.43 -2.02 -45.53
N GLY A 75 -16.17 -1.04 -46.37
CA GLY A 75 -15.13 -0.04 -46.18
C GLY A 75 -15.73 1.33 -45.93
N PHE A 76 -15.01 2.17 -45.24
CA PHE A 76 -15.35 3.59 -45.10
C PHE A 76 -14.11 4.46 -45.11
N ASP A 77 -14.30 5.74 -45.36
CA ASP A 77 -13.27 6.75 -45.38
C ASP A 77 -13.66 7.88 -44.40
N LYS A 78 -12.76 8.29 -43.53
CA LYS A 78 -12.95 9.35 -42.53
C LYS A 78 -14.17 9.16 -41.62
N GLY A 79 -14.29 7.98 -41.03
CA GLY A 79 -15.34 7.71 -40.04
C GLY A 79 -15.17 8.49 -38.76
N SER A 80 -16.28 8.97 -38.17
CA SER A 80 -16.27 9.63 -36.88
C SER A 80 -17.43 9.18 -36.00
N VAL A 81 -17.15 9.06 -34.70
CA VAL A 81 -18.16 8.78 -33.67
C VAL A 81 -18.01 9.79 -32.54
N SER A 82 -19.08 10.52 -32.22
CA SER A 82 -19.16 11.31 -31.01
C SER A 82 -20.00 10.56 -29.97
N LEU A 83 -19.59 10.60 -28.72
CA LEU A 83 -20.34 10.06 -27.58
C LEU A 83 -20.48 11.14 -26.49
N ASP A 84 -21.73 11.47 -26.13
CA ASP A 84 -22.04 12.23 -24.92
C ASP A 84 -22.88 11.38 -23.97
N ASP A 85 -22.23 10.76 -22.98
CA ASP A 85 -22.88 9.97 -21.94
C ASP A 85 -22.93 10.79 -20.64
N GLN A 86 -24.07 11.42 -20.38
CA GLN A 86 -24.30 12.26 -19.21
C GLN A 86 -24.32 11.45 -17.91
N ARG A 87 -24.75 10.18 -17.96
CA ARG A 87 -24.78 9.29 -16.80
C ARG A 87 -23.38 8.92 -16.34
N LEU A 88 -22.48 8.64 -17.27
CA LEU A 88 -21.08 8.32 -17.00
C LEU A 88 -20.17 9.55 -16.96
N LYS A 89 -20.70 10.77 -17.21
CA LYS A 89 -19.90 12.01 -17.33
C LYS A 89 -18.76 11.83 -18.35
N THR A 90 -19.10 11.25 -19.51
CA THR A 90 -18.15 10.85 -20.54
C THR A 90 -18.48 11.53 -21.86
N ARG A 91 -17.50 12.22 -22.45
CA ARG A 91 -17.59 12.85 -23.78
C ARG A 91 -16.38 12.44 -24.59
N LEU A 92 -16.61 11.76 -25.70
CA LEU A 92 -15.53 11.24 -26.55
C LEU A 92 -15.78 11.61 -28.00
N GLU A 93 -14.72 11.95 -28.69
CA GLU A 93 -14.66 12.03 -30.15
C GLU A 93 -13.69 10.94 -30.64
N VAL A 94 -14.17 10.04 -31.48
CA VAL A 94 -13.41 8.96 -32.07
C VAL A 94 -13.34 9.18 -33.57
N LEU A 95 -12.15 9.22 -34.12
CA LEU A 95 -11.88 9.24 -35.55
C LEU A 95 -11.40 7.85 -35.97
N VAL A 96 -11.91 7.32 -37.05
CA VAL A 96 -11.56 5.99 -37.55
C VAL A 96 -11.25 6.10 -39.06
N ASP A 97 -10.05 5.70 -39.43
CA ASP A 97 -9.58 5.72 -40.82
C ASP A 97 -8.99 4.36 -41.21
N PRO A 98 -9.14 3.95 -42.50
CA PRO A 98 -8.46 2.77 -43.00
C PRO A 98 -6.94 2.95 -42.96
N LEU A 99 -6.22 1.87 -42.66
CA LEU A 99 -4.75 1.85 -42.64
C LEU A 99 -4.10 1.90 -44.03
N GLY A 100 -4.90 1.79 -45.08
CA GLY A 100 -4.44 1.69 -46.47
C GLY A 100 -3.92 0.29 -46.83
N LYS A 101 -3.02 -0.27 -46.05
CA LYS A 101 -2.60 -1.68 -46.11
C LYS A 101 -2.90 -2.35 -44.78
N PRO A 102 -3.53 -3.56 -44.79
CA PRO A 102 -3.71 -4.34 -43.56
C PRO A 102 -2.37 -4.64 -42.89
N VAL A 103 -2.35 -4.61 -41.55
CA VAL A 103 -1.19 -4.94 -40.75
C VAL A 103 -1.43 -6.29 -40.09
N PRO A 104 -0.56 -7.30 -40.32
CA PRO A 104 -0.71 -8.62 -39.73
C PRO A 104 -0.77 -8.57 -38.18
N PHE A 105 -1.69 -9.34 -37.58
CA PHE A 105 -1.86 -9.40 -36.13
C PHE A 105 -0.55 -9.73 -35.40
N GLY A 106 0.17 -10.76 -35.85
CA GLY A 106 1.43 -11.20 -35.25
C GLY A 106 2.54 -10.16 -35.27
N GLN A 107 2.48 -9.15 -36.15
CA GLN A 107 3.47 -8.07 -36.18
C GLN A 107 3.40 -7.16 -34.94
N LEU A 108 2.22 -6.95 -34.38
CA LEU A 108 2.00 -6.12 -33.21
C LEU A 108 1.86 -6.94 -31.91
N ALA A 109 1.20 -8.08 -31.98
CA ALA A 109 0.95 -8.96 -30.83
C ALA A 109 2.22 -9.69 -30.36
N GLY A 110 3.15 -9.98 -31.30
CA GLY A 110 4.33 -10.79 -31.02
C GLY A 110 4.01 -12.28 -30.91
N LYS A 111 5.08 -13.11 -30.84
CA LYS A 111 4.93 -14.58 -30.86
C LYS A 111 4.14 -15.15 -29.68
N ALA A 112 4.19 -14.52 -28.52
CA ALA A 112 3.54 -15.04 -27.31
C ALA A 112 2.01 -14.97 -27.33
N LEU A 113 1.43 -13.99 -28.04
CA LEU A 113 -0.02 -13.82 -28.20
C LEU A 113 -0.53 -14.29 -29.57
N ALA A 114 0.37 -14.60 -30.50
CA ALA A 114 0.01 -15.13 -31.81
C ALA A 114 0.00 -16.67 -31.84
N THR A 115 -0.28 -17.33 -30.73
CA THR A 115 -0.36 -18.80 -30.58
C THR A 115 -1.74 -19.21 -30.06
N GLY A 116 -2.14 -20.44 -30.30
CA GLY A 116 -3.47 -20.94 -29.93
C GLY A 116 -4.58 -20.30 -30.81
N ASP A 117 -5.76 -20.08 -30.22
CA ASP A 117 -6.92 -19.50 -30.89
C ASP A 117 -6.65 -18.10 -31.47
N ALA A 118 -5.73 -17.35 -30.88
CA ALA A 118 -5.34 -16.03 -31.37
C ALA A 118 -4.47 -16.06 -32.63
N ALA A 119 -3.93 -17.23 -33.03
CA ALA A 119 -3.17 -17.37 -34.29
C ALA A 119 -4.05 -17.14 -35.51
N ASP A 120 -5.36 -17.39 -35.40
CA ASP A 120 -6.35 -17.20 -36.45
C ASP A 120 -6.96 -15.79 -36.48
N ALA A 121 -6.43 -14.87 -35.68
CA ALA A 121 -6.87 -13.48 -35.64
C ALA A 121 -6.63 -12.80 -36.99
N GLN A 122 -7.63 -12.02 -37.43
CA GLN A 122 -7.54 -11.29 -38.68
C GLN A 122 -6.54 -10.11 -38.57
N ASP A 123 -6.17 -9.55 -39.72
CA ASP A 123 -5.30 -8.39 -39.80
C ASP A 123 -5.98 -7.12 -39.26
N TYR A 124 -5.18 -6.19 -38.78
CA TYR A 124 -5.64 -4.83 -38.49
C TYR A 124 -5.91 -4.09 -39.78
N VAL A 125 -7.10 -3.53 -39.90
CA VAL A 125 -7.58 -2.84 -41.11
C VAL A 125 -7.80 -1.35 -40.86
N PHE A 126 -8.26 -0.98 -39.68
CA PHE A 126 -8.55 0.39 -39.29
C PHE A 126 -7.65 0.90 -38.17
N GLY A 127 -7.24 2.16 -38.29
CA GLY A 127 -6.67 2.95 -37.22
C GLY A 127 -7.74 3.84 -36.59
N TRP A 128 -7.65 4.07 -35.30
CA TRP A 128 -8.54 4.98 -34.59
C TRP A 128 -7.78 5.93 -33.67
N LYS A 129 -8.37 7.11 -33.44
CA LYS A 129 -7.91 8.09 -32.45
C LYS A 129 -9.09 8.55 -31.63
N VAL A 130 -8.89 8.68 -30.32
CA VAL A 130 -9.90 9.19 -29.39
C VAL A 130 -9.37 10.35 -28.58
N LYS A 131 -10.22 11.34 -28.33
CA LYS A 131 -9.98 12.43 -27.39
C LYS A 131 -11.27 12.79 -26.66
N GLY A 132 -11.14 13.34 -25.48
CA GLY A 132 -12.29 13.78 -24.69
C GLY A 132 -12.12 13.64 -23.20
N THR A 133 -13.18 13.28 -22.53
CA THR A 133 -13.21 13.00 -21.08
C THR A 133 -13.94 11.68 -20.81
N TYR A 134 -13.40 10.90 -19.87
CA TYR A 134 -14.01 9.67 -19.37
C TYR A 134 -14.16 9.76 -17.87
N LYS A 135 -15.41 9.68 -17.38
CA LYS A 135 -15.75 9.88 -15.95
C LYS A 135 -15.11 11.15 -15.37
N GLY A 136 -15.10 12.22 -16.15
CA GLY A 136 -14.53 13.51 -15.76
C GLY A 136 -12.99 13.62 -15.86
N GLN A 137 -12.27 12.55 -16.24
CA GLN A 137 -10.82 12.57 -16.46
C GLN A 137 -10.52 12.82 -17.94
N ALA A 138 -9.55 13.68 -18.25
CA ALA A 138 -9.10 13.89 -19.62
C ALA A 138 -8.60 12.55 -20.20
N LEU A 139 -9.10 12.20 -21.39
CA LEU A 139 -8.78 10.97 -22.09
C LEU A 139 -8.30 11.27 -23.50
N ALA A 140 -7.20 10.62 -23.87
CA ALA A 140 -6.69 10.59 -25.23
C ALA A 140 -6.11 9.21 -25.53
N GLY A 141 -6.22 8.78 -26.78
CA GLY A 141 -5.69 7.48 -27.18
C GLY A 141 -5.73 7.26 -28.67
N SER A 142 -5.10 6.18 -29.09
CA SER A 142 -5.10 5.69 -30.47
C SER A 142 -4.91 4.18 -30.50
N GLY A 143 -5.22 3.59 -31.62
CA GLY A 143 -5.04 2.16 -31.79
C GLY A 143 -5.38 1.66 -33.17
N LYS A 144 -5.46 0.34 -33.28
CA LYS A 144 -5.82 -0.37 -34.49
C LYS A 144 -6.82 -1.48 -34.18
N VAL A 145 -7.68 -1.78 -35.13
CA VAL A 145 -8.69 -2.83 -35.03
C VAL A 145 -8.86 -3.55 -36.37
N GLY A 146 -9.51 -4.71 -36.35
CA GLY A 146 -9.86 -5.50 -37.51
C GLY A 146 -10.89 -4.85 -38.41
N GLY A 147 -11.28 -5.56 -39.48
CA GLY A 147 -12.29 -5.12 -40.45
C GLY A 147 -13.71 -5.15 -39.89
N MET A 148 -14.62 -4.37 -40.49
CA MET A 148 -16.03 -4.26 -40.04
C MET A 148 -16.78 -5.60 -40.08
N LEU A 149 -16.55 -6.43 -41.08
CA LEU A 149 -17.21 -7.74 -41.19
C LEU A 149 -16.71 -8.74 -40.14
N ALA A 150 -15.48 -8.57 -39.70
CA ALA A 150 -14.91 -9.38 -38.63
C ALA A 150 -15.62 -9.16 -37.26
N LEU A 151 -16.28 -8.02 -37.06
CA LEU A 151 -17.10 -7.76 -35.88
C LEU A 151 -18.32 -8.70 -35.79
N GLN A 152 -18.82 -9.21 -36.92
CA GLN A 152 -20.00 -10.08 -36.97
C GLN A 152 -19.65 -11.56 -36.84
N ASP A 153 -18.38 -11.93 -37.01
CA ASP A 153 -17.90 -13.30 -36.92
C ASP A 153 -17.50 -13.65 -35.48
N ALA A 154 -18.46 -14.15 -34.72
CA ALA A 154 -18.22 -14.57 -33.32
C ALA A 154 -17.25 -15.76 -33.20
N SER A 155 -16.97 -16.48 -34.31
CA SER A 155 -16.08 -17.65 -34.32
C SER A 155 -14.59 -17.29 -34.41
N LYS A 156 -14.26 -16.06 -34.83
CA LYS A 156 -12.88 -15.61 -35.03
C LYS A 156 -12.49 -14.52 -34.08
N PRO A 157 -11.25 -14.59 -33.50
CA PRO A 157 -10.73 -13.54 -32.63
C PRO A 157 -10.58 -12.22 -33.40
N PHE A 158 -11.23 -11.16 -32.90
CA PHE A 158 -11.15 -9.80 -33.46
C PHE A 158 -9.93 -9.07 -32.91
N PRO A 159 -8.98 -8.61 -33.73
CA PRO A 159 -7.76 -8.00 -33.27
C PRO A 159 -7.99 -6.59 -32.74
N LEU A 160 -7.39 -6.31 -31.58
CA LEU A 160 -7.45 -5.03 -30.88
C LEU A 160 -6.05 -4.60 -30.43
N GLN A 161 -5.68 -3.36 -30.77
CA GLN A 161 -4.52 -2.67 -30.20
C GLN A 161 -4.95 -1.28 -29.77
N ALA A 162 -4.55 -0.87 -28.57
CA ALA A 162 -4.87 0.45 -28.04
C ALA A 162 -3.75 0.98 -27.14
N GLU A 163 -3.51 2.27 -27.23
CA GLU A 163 -2.73 3.04 -26.27
C GLU A 163 -3.59 4.21 -25.81
N VAL A 164 -3.90 4.26 -24.53
CA VAL A 164 -4.84 5.22 -23.96
C VAL A 164 -4.23 5.85 -22.71
N SER A 165 -4.40 7.15 -22.57
CA SER A 165 -4.13 7.88 -21.33
C SER A 165 -5.42 8.46 -20.76
N ALA A 166 -5.65 8.28 -19.45
CA ALA A 166 -6.78 8.85 -18.73
C ALA A 166 -6.30 9.41 -17.39
N GLY A 167 -6.34 10.73 -17.23
CA GLY A 167 -5.73 11.40 -16.09
C GLY A 167 -4.22 11.10 -15.99
N SER A 168 -3.78 10.55 -14.85
CA SER A 168 -2.37 10.14 -14.64
C SER A 168 -2.09 8.69 -15.04
N THR A 169 -3.09 7.94 -15.53
CA THR A 169 -2.97 6.53 -15.89
C THR A 169 -2.76 6.36 -17.37
N ARG A 170 -1.88 5.46 -17.76
CA ARG A 170 -1.64 5.03 -19.14
C ARG A 170 -1.83 3.53 -19.25
N ALA A 171 -2.57 3.11 -20.26
CA ALA A 171 -2.79 1.71 -20.59
C ALA A 171 -2.41 1.46 -22.05
N ALA A 172 -1.64 0.41 -22.29
CA ALA A 172 -1.41 -0.11 -23.64
C ALA A 172 -1.84 -1.57 -23.67
N VAL A 173 -2.66 -1.91 -24.65
CA VAL A 173 -3.18 -3.26 -24.84
C VAL A 173 -2.93 -3.72 -26.27
N VAL A 174 -2.68 -5.02 -26.42
CA VAL A 174 -2.65 -5.71 -27.70
C VAL A 174 -3.17 -7.12 -27.50
N GLY A 175 -4.03 -7.59 -28.39
CA GLY A 175 -4.60 -8.93 -28.31
C GLY A 175 -5.91 -9.05 -29.08
N THR A 176 -6.84 -9.83 -28.58
CA THR A 176 -8.08 -10.18 -29.27
C THR A 176 -9.31 -10.03 -28.39
N LEU A 177 -10.44 -9.81 -29.05
CA LEU A 177 -11.78 -9.83 -28.50
C LEU A 177 -12.57 -10.92 -29.21
N THR A 178 -13.12 -11.87 -28.47
CA THR A 178 -14.01 -12.90 -28.99
C THR A 178 -15.45 -12.42 -28.87
N ASP A 179 -16.28 -12.70 -29.90
CA ASP A 179 -17.66 -12.24 -30.00
C ASP A 179 -17.80 -10.72 -29.72
N PRO A 180 -17.24 -9.87 -30.60
CA PRO A 180 -17.12 -8.43 -30.37
C PRO A 180 -18.45 -7.72 -30.12
N LEU A 181 -19.50 -8.10 -30.82
CA LEU A 181 -20.83 -7.49 -30.71
C LEU A 181 -21.49 -7.80 -29.38
N ASN A 182 -21.20 -8.95 -28.83
CA ASN A 182 -21.73 -9.37 -27.54
C ASN A 182 -20.73 -9.15 -26.37
N LEU A 183 -19.52 -8.64 -26.66
CA LEU A 183 -18.47 -8.47 -25.66
C LEU A 183 -18.19 -9.78 -24.89
N GLY A 184 -17.92 -10.87 -25.62
CA GLY A 184 -17.81 -12.21 -25.03
C GLY A 184 -16.59 -12.36 -24.13
N ALA A 185 -15.38 -12.31 -24.71
CA ALA A 185 -14.14 -12.47 -23.95
C ALA A 185 -13.00 -11.62 -24.50
N LEU A 186 -12.05 -11.25 -23.63
CA LEU A 186 -10.81 -10.55 -23.98
C LEU A 186 -9.62 -11.45 -23.67
N ASP A 187 -8.63 -11.43 -24.55
CA ASP A 187 -7.31 -12.02 -24.38
C ASP A 187 -6.25 -11.00 -24.80
N LEU A 188 -5.67 -10.29 -23.82
CA LEU A 188 -4.86 -9.12 -24.04
C LEU A 188 -3.54 -9.17 -23.26
N ARG A 189 -2.45 -8.74 -23.88
CA ARG A 189 -1.32 -8.23 -23.13
C ARG A 189 -1.63 -6.80 -22.68
N LEU A 190 -1.60 -6.55 -21.40
CA LEU A 190 -1.85 -5.25 -20.78
C LEU A 190 -0.58 -4.70 -20.15
N LYS A 191 -0.17 -3.49 -20.58
CA LYS A 191 0.78 -2.64 -19.87
C LYS A 191 0.01 -1.51 -19.22
N LEU A 192 0.21 -1.35 -17.91
CA LEU A 192 -0.48 -0.33 -17.13
C LEU A 192 0.54 0.46 -16.34
N SER A 193 0.43 1.80 -16.32
CA SER A 193 1.31 2.66 -15.54
C SER A 193 0.58 3.91 -15.05
N GLY A 194 1.10 4.50 -13.97
CA GLY A 194 0.52 5.71 -13.39
C GLY A 194 1.30 6.21 -12.18
N THR A 195 0.87 7.34 -11.63
CA THR A 195 1.54 7.99 -10.49
C THR A 195 1.18 7.37 -9.13
N SER A 196 0.03 6.69 -9.03
CA SER A 196 -0.39 5.88 -7.87
C SER A 196 -1.46 4.90 -8.32
N MET A 197 -1.48 3.69 -7.74
CA MET A 197 -2.54 2.69 -8.01
C MET A 197 -3.91 3.19 -7.55
N ALA A 198 -3.99 4.01 -6.51
CA ALA A 198 -5.25 4.61 -6.06
C ALA A 198 -5.94 5.47 -7.13
N ASN A 199 -5.20 5.98 -8.13
CA ASN A 199 -5.74 6.76 -9.25
C ASN A 199 -6.49 5.92 -10.29
N LEU A 200 -6.48 4.60 -10.16
CA LEU A 200 -7.32 3.70 -10.95
C LEU A 200 -8.80 3.74 -10.52
N TYR A 201 -9.09 4.09 -9.26
CA TYR A 201 -10.46 4.11 -8.74
C TYR A 201 -11.44 4.94 -9.57
N PRO A 202 -11.19 6.22 -9.93
CA PRO A 202 -12.13 6.99 -10.74
C PRO A 202 -12.38 6.40 -12.13
N LEU A 203 -11.45 5.61 -12.66
CA LEU A 203 -11.57 4.99 -13.97
C LEU A 203 -12.30 3.65 -13.93
N THR A 204 -11.99 2.82 -12.95
CA THR A 204 -12.41 1.41 -12.89
C THR A 204 -13.42 1.11 -11.78
N GLY A 205 -13.43 1.91 -10.70
CA GLY A 205 -14.15 1.60 -9.46
C GLY A 205 -13.38 0.61 -8.55
N ILE A 206 -12.18 0.17 -8.93
CA ILE A 206 -11.37 -0.74 -8.13
C ILE A 206 -10.61 0.06 -7.08
N THR A 207 -10.85 -0.23 -5.81
CA THR A 207 -10.15 0.40 -4.68
C THR A 207 -8.78 -0.25 -4.49
N LEU A 208 -7.73 0.48 -4.85
CA LEU A 208 -6.35 0.10 -4.61
C LEU A 208 -5.67 1.10 -3.67
N PRO A 209 -4.61 0.68 -2.95
CA PRO A 209 -3.93 1.55 -2.02
C PRO A 209 -3.17 2.69 -2.72
N ASP A 210 -2.88 3.74 -1.97
CA ASP A 210 -1.92 4.76 -2.39
C ASP A 210 -0.53 4.13 -2.48
N THR A 211 0.15 4.37 -3.61
CA THR A 211 1.48 3.83 -3.90
C THR A 211 2.35 4.92 -4.54
N PRO A 212 3.68 4.75 -4.59
CA PRO A 212 4.51 5.46 -5.56
C PRO A 212 4.08 5.18 -6.99
N ALA A 213 4.72 5.85 -7.96
CA ALA A 213 4.52 5.57 -9.37
C ALA A 213 4.74 4.09 -9.68
N TYR A 214 3.88 3.54 -10.54
CA TYR A 214 3.89 2.10 -10.85
C TYR A 214 3.90 1.85 -12.36
N SER A 215 4.36 0.66 -12.73
CA SER A 215 4.23 0.10 -14.07
C SER A 215 4.11 -1.41 -13.98
N THR A 216 3.22 -2.00 -14.79
CA THR A 216 3.02 -3.46 -14.88
C THR A 216 2.89 -3.88 -16.34
N ASP A 217 3.28 -5.11 -16.65
CA ASP A 217 3.14 -5.76 -17.95
C ASP A 217 2.75 -7.21 -17.72
N GLY A 218 1.58 -7.63 -18.17
CA GLY A 218 1.04 -8.96 -17.94
C GLY A 218 -0.07 -9.35 -18.89
N HIS A 219 -0.62 -10.54 -18.70
CA HIS A 219 -1.67 -11.12 -19.50
C HIS A 219 -3.04 -10.88 -18.86
N LEU A 220 -3.93 -10.17 -19.52
CA LEU A 220 -5.29 -9.89 -19.09
C LEU A 220 -6.28 -10.76 -19.87
N LEU A 221 -6.91 -11.67 -19.15
CA LEU A 221 -8.04 -12.45 -19.62
C LEU A 221 -9.32 -11.90 -19.01
N ALA A 222 -10.37 -11.71 -19.83
CA ALA A 222 -11.67 -11.32 -19.30
C ALA A 222 -12.79 -12.13 -19.94
N ARG A 223 -13.79 -12.45 -19.13
CA ARG A 223 -15.09 -12.98 -19.53
C ARG A 223 -16.17 -12.05 -19.02
N LEU A 224 -16.86 -11.38 -19.93
CA LEU A 224 -17.72 -10.26 -19.57
C LEU A 224 -19.15 -10.68 -19.25
N LYS A 225 -19.55 -11.90 -19.67
CA LYS A 225 -20.89 -12.48 -19.47
C LYS A 225 -20.81 -13.78 -18.65
N GLU A 226 -20.40 -13.69 -17.38
CA GLU A 226 -20.44 -14.81 -16.44
C GLU A 226 -21.63 -14.66 -15.48
N GLU A 227 -22.26 -15.76 -15.07
CA GLU A 227 -23.40 -15.76 -14.14
C GLU A 227 -23.10 -15.06 -12.81
N GLY A 228 -21.86 -15.15 -12.34
CA GLY A 228 -21.39 -14.47 -11.12
C GLY A 228 -20.95 -13.02 -11.28
N GLY A 229 -21.09 -12.44 -12.48
CA GLY A 229 -20.56 -11.13 -12.87
C GLY A 229 -19.28 -11.22 -13.67
N ALA A 230 -18.96 -10.14 -14.41
CA ALA A 230 -17.79 -10.12 -15.29
C ALA A 230 -16.50 -10.48 -14.53
N LEU A 231 -15.74 -11.42 -15.10
CA LEU A 231 -14.49 -11.95 -14.56
C LEU A 231 -13.31 -11.36 -15.32
N PHE A 232 -12.34 -10.83 -14.59
CA PHE A 232 -11.06 -10.35 -15.11
C PHE A 232 -9.92 -11.03 -14.37
N ARG A 233 -8.97 -11.61 -15.11
CA ARG A 233 -7.74 -12.21 -14.57
C ARG A 233 -6.53 -11.52 -15.17
N TYR A 234 -5.74 -10.87 -14.35
CA TYR A 234 -4.46 -10.27 -14.72
C TYR A 234 -3.36 -11.20 -14.24
N GLU A 235 -2.83 -12.01 -15.14
CA GLU A 235 -2.00 -13.16 -14.82
C GLU A 235 -0.51 -12.88 -15.10
N ASN A 236 0.34 -13.44 -14.22
CA ASN A 236 1.79 -13.48 -14.39
C ASN A 236 2.39 -12.11 -14.75
N PHE A 237 1.82 -11.05 -14.20
CA PHE A 237 2.35 -9.74 -14.47
C PHE A 237 3.68 -9.50 -13.76
N ASN A 238 4.54 -8.75 -14.43
CA ASN A 238 5.77 -8.22 -13.90
C ASN A 238 5.67 -6.70 -13.84
N GLY A 239 6.13 -6.11 -12.76
CA GLY A 239 5.97 -4.68 -12.58
C GLY A 239 6.95 -4.07 -11.58
N LYS A 240 6.76 -2.77 -11.39
CA LYS A 240 7.48 -1.97 -10.41
C LYS A 240 6.50 -1.06 -9.69
N VAL A 241 6.76 -0.80 -8.41
CA VAL A 241 6.07 0.18 -7.59
C VAL A 241 7.15 0.97 -6.87
N GLY A 242 7.34 2.24 -7.25
CA GLY A 242 8.53 2.99 -6.85
C GLY A 242 9.79 2.34 -7.38
N ALA A 243 10.67 1.94 -6.47
CA ALA A 243 11.88 1.20 -6.76
C ALA A 243 11.79 -0.30 -6.40
N SER A 244 10.65 -0.74 -5.90
CA SER A 244 10.34 -2.15 -5.64
C SER A 244 9.86 -2.85 -6.91
N ASP A 245 10.20 -4.13 -7.05
CA ASP A 245 9.56 -5.00 -8.04
C ASP A 245 8.21 -5.52 -7.50
N LEU A 246 7.32 -5.90 -8.41
CA LEU A 246 6.02 -6.49 -8.07
C LEU A 246 5.63 -7.51 -9.13
N HIS A 247 5.34 -8.73 -8.69
CA HIS A 247 4.95 -9.85 -9.52
C HIS A 247 3.68 -10.50 -8.98
N GLY A 248 2.92 -11.15 -9.83
CA GLY A 248 1.79 -11.93 -9.34
C GLY A 248 0.66 -12.09 -10.33
N SER A 249 -0.48 -12.49 -9.76
CA SER A 249 -1.74 -12.63 -10.48
C SER A 249 -2.88 -12.14 -9.62
N LEU A 250 -3.79 -11.40 -10.26
CA LEU A 250 -4.98 -10.84 -9.62
C LEU A 250 -6.22 -11.25 -10.40
N THR A 251 -7.27 -11.59 -9.68
CA THR A 251 -8.60 -11.89 -10.21
C THR A 251 -9.61 -10.91 -9.65
N PHE A 252 -10.33 -10.24 -10.53
CA PHE A 252 -11.43 -9.35 -10.18
C PHE A 252 -12.74 -9.91 -10.72
N VAL A 253 -13.74 -10.03 -9.85
CA VAL A 253 -15.10 -10.47 -10.19
C VAL A 253 -16.07 -9.34 -9.89
N ALA A 254 -16.77 -8.86 -10.89
CA ALA A 254 -17.78 -7.79 -10.77
C ALA A 254 -19.12 -8.32 -10.24
N ARG A 255 -19.07 -9.07 -9.14
CA ARG A 255 -20.24 -9.67 -8.49
C ARG A 255 -21.07 -8.66 -7.71
N GLN A 256 -22.34 -9.02 -7.42
CA GLN A 256 -23.22 -8.29 -6.50
C GLN A 256 -23.19 -8.93 -5.10
N PRO A 257 -23.40 -8.20 -3.99
CA PRO A 257 -23.61 -6.74 -3.93
C PRO A 257 -22.31 -5.93 -4.06
N ARG A 258 -21.14 -6.57 -3.94
CA ARG A 258 -19.83 -5.92 -4.07
C ARG A 258 -18.88 -6.75 -4.93
N PRO A 259 -18.13 -6.12 -5.83
CA PRO A 259 -17.08 -6.81 -6.56
C PRO A 259 -15.99 -7.34 -5.61
N LYS A 260 -15.27 -8.36 -6.02
CA LYS A 260 -14.17 -8.95 -5.26
C LYS A 260 -12.88 -8.96 -6.05
N LEU A 261 -11.80 -8.47 -5.42
CA LEU A 261 -10.42 -8.62 -5.88
C LEU A 261 -9.74 -9.71 -5.06
N SER A 262 -9.09 -10.66 -5.72
CA SER A 262 -8.33 -11.72 -5.05
C SER A 262 -7.03 -12.02 -5.79
N GLY A 263 -6.02 -12.56 -5.08
CA GLY A 263 -4.80 -13.00 -5.72
C GLY A 263 -3.58 -13.07 -4.84
N LYS A 264 -2.44 -13.31 -5.49
CA LYS A 264 -1.14 -13.45 -4.82
C LYS A 264 -0.12 -12.53 -5.48
N LEU A 265 0.56 -11.76 -4.65
CA LEU A 265 1.57 -10.80 -5.04
C LEU A 265 2.90 -11.13 -4.36
N THR A 266 3.99 -10.94 -5.08
CA THR A 266 5.35 -11.17 -4.59
C THR A 266 6.25 -10.03 -5.01
N SER A 267 7.14 -9.61 -4.11
CA SER A 267 8.27 -8.72 -4.40
C SER A 267 9.55 -9.44 -3.99
N GLU A 268 10.50 -9.58 -4.91
CA GLU A 268 11.83 -10.14 -4.63
C GLU A 268 12.69 -9.11 -3.89
N GLN A 269 12.52 -7.82 -4.23
CA GLN A 269 13.22 -6.71 -3.62
C GLN A 269 12.25 -5.55 -3.33
N LEU A 270 11.75 -5.51 -2.09
CA LEU A 270 10.85 -4.49 -1.59
C LEU A 270 11.63 -3.37 -0.90
N ARG A 271 11.50 -2.13 -1.35
CA ARG A 271 12.01 -0.97 -0.62
C ARG A 271 10.99 -0.51 0.41
N PHE A 272 11.39 -0.43 1.67
CA PHE A 272 10.50 -0.05 2.77
C PHE A 272 9.87 1.34 2.56
N ALA A 273 10.62 2.27 1.97
CA ALA A 273 10.11 3.61 1.64
C ALA A 273 8.90 3.58 0.68
N ASP A 274 8.82 2.59 -0.21
CA ASP A 274 7.70 2.45 -1.15
C ASP A 274 6.38 2.01 -0.45
N LEU A 275 6.46 1.55 0.79
CA LEU A 275 5.30 1.30 1.66
C LEU A 275 4.79 2.56 2.36
N GLY A 276 5.59 3.64 2.37
CA GLY A 276 5.23 4.90 3.04
C GLY A 276 3.86 5.46 2.67
N PRO A 277 3.50 5.55 1.37
CA PRO A 277 2.18 6.03 0.95
C PRO A 277 0.99 5.25 1.52
N LEU A 278 1.16 3.95 1.85
CA LEU A 278 0.08 3.12 2.43
C LEU A 278 -0.45 3.69 3.75
N ILE A 279 0.41 4.34 4.52
CA ILE A 279 0.11 4.92 5.84
C ILE A 279 0.29 6.44 5.87
N GLY A 280 0.54 7.08 4.71
CA GLY A 280 0.77 8.52 4.60
C GLY A 280 2.11 9.00 5.16
N ALA A 281 3.13 8.13 5.25
CA ALA A 281 4.46 8.41 5.78
C ALA A 281 5.47 8.88 4.72
N ASP A 282 5.06 9.04 3.47
CA ASP A 282 5.88 9.56 2.39
C ASP A 282 6.10 11.08 2.51
N SER A 283 7.14 11.58 1.86
CA SER A 283 7.49 13.01 1.89
C SER A 283 6.42 13.88 1.22
N ASN A 284 6.36 15.17 1.59
CA ASN A 284 5.42 16.12 0.98
C ASN A 284 5.61 16.25 -0.54
N ALA A 285 6.83 16.08 -1.05
CA ALA A 285 7.12 16.09 -2.47
C ALA A 285 6.54 14.85 -3.19
N GLU A 286 6.60 13.67 -2.56
CA GLU A 286 6.01 12.44 -3.09
C GLU A 286 4.49 12.46 -3.02
N LYS A 287 3.91 12.97 -1.92
CA LYS A 287 2.46 13.22 -1.81
C LYS A 287 1.95 14.07 -2.96
N GLN A 288 2.63 15.15 -3.28
CA GLN A 288 2.27 16.03 -4.40
C GLN A 288 2.36 15.31 -5.75
N LYS A 289 3.40 14.50 -5.99
CA LYS A 289 3.56 13.73 -7.24
C LYS A 289 2.41 12.73 -7.48
N ARG A 290 1.87 12.12 -6.42
CA ARG A 290 0.73 11.21 -6.52
C ARG A 290 -0.63 11.92 -6.44
N GLY A 291 -0.64 13.27 -6.42
CA GLY A 291 -1.85 14.09 -6.47
C GLY A 291 -2.52 14.32 -5.12
N GLN A 292 -1.81 14.15 -4.00
CA GLN A 292 -2.33 14.44 -2.67
C GLN A 292 -2.12 15.90 -2.30
N THR A 293 -3.09 16.47 -1.59
CA THR A 293 -3.05 17.85 -1.07
C THR A 293 -2.64 17.91 0.40
N SER A 294 -2.70 16.78 1.12
CA SER A 294 -2.28 16.69 2.52
C SER A 294 -0.79 16.94 2.67
N ARG A 295 -0.41 17.67 3.72
CA ARG A 295 0.99 17.94 4.05
C ARG A 295 1.31 17.45 5.44
N GLN A 296 2.46 16.78 5.58
CA GLN A 296 3.04 16.43 6.87
C GLN A 296 3.65 17.68 7.49
N PRO A 297 3.21 18.13 8.68
CA PRO A 297 3.84 19.23 9.40
C PRO A 297 5.28 18.88 9.79
N GLY A 298 6.20 19.86 9.75
CA GLY A 298 7.62 19.63 10.01
C GLY A 298 7.96 19.37 11.49
N ASP A 299 7.03 19.69 12.41
CA ASP A 299 7.13 19.44 13.85
C ASP A 299 6.47 18.13 14.29
N LYS A 300 5.85 17.38 13.33
CA LYS A 300 5.16 16.12 13.57
C LYS A 300 5.87 14.95 12.89
N VAL A 301 6.00 13.84 13.63
CA VAL A 301 6.60 12.58 13.15
C VAL A 301 5.52 11.59 12.71
N LEU A 302 4.41 11.52 13.44
CA LEU A 302 3.34 10.59 13.14
C LEU A 302 2.57 11.03 11.88
N PRO A 303 2.32 10.12 10.91
CA PRO A 303 1.60 10.44 9.68
C PRO A 303 0.21 11.01 9.94
N VAL A 304 -0.06 12.20 9.38
CA VAL A 304 -1.33 12.91 9.55
C VAL A 304 -2.29 12.71 8.37
N GLU A 305 -1.83 12.12 7.26
CA GLU A 305 -2.65 11.84 6.08
C GLU A 305 -3.78 10.88 6.42
N GLU A 306 -4.99 11.23 5.97
CA GLU A 306 -6.17 10.42 6.27
C GLU A 306 -6.32 9.25 5.29
N PHE A 307 -6.72 8.10 5.80
CA PHE A 307 -7.11 6.94 5.01
C PHE A 307 -8.42 7.21 4.27
N ARG A 308 -8.51 6.78 3.03
CA ARG A 308 -9.71 6.92 2.18
C ARG A 308 -10.70 5.78 2.45
N THR A 309 -11.19 5.72 3.68
CA THR A 309 -12.05 4.61 4.15
C THR A 309 -13.43 4.59 3.49
N GLU A 310 -13.87 5.69 2.90
CA GLU A 310 -15.14 5.80 2.17
C GLU A 310 -15.26 4.81 1.00
N ARG A 311 -14.10 4.43 0.41
CA ARG A 311 -14.03 3.50 -0.71
C ARG A 311 -13.92 2.03 -0.31
N TRP A 312 -13.70 1.76 0.98
CA TRP A 312 -13.49 0.39 1.45
C TRP A 312 -14.76 -0.46 1.43
N ARG A 313 -15.92 0.18 1.32
CA ARG A 313 -17.21 -0.50 1.15
C ARG A 313 -17.59 -0.78 -0.30
N ASP A 314 -16.86 -0.23 -1.26
CA ASP A 314 -17.18 -0.37 -2.67
C ASP A 314 -16.77 -1.73 -3.24
N MET A 315 -15.88 -2.45 -2.56
CA MET A 315 -15.43 -3.79 -2.97
C MET A 315 -14.91 -4.61 -1.80
N ASP A 316 -14.88 -5.92 -1.99
CA ASP A 316 -14.17 -6.86 -1.12
C ASP A 316 -12.78 -7.18 -1.71
N ALA A 317 -11.82 -7.54 -0.85
CA ALA A 317 -10.49 -8.01 -1.29
C ALA A 317 -10.00 -9.20 -0.45
N ASP A 318 -9.14 -10.02 -1.07
CA ASP A 318 -8.55 -11.21 -0.47
C ASP A 318 -7.21 -11.47 -1.16
N VAL A 319 -6.13 -10.84 -0.63
CA VAL A 319 -4.84 -10.77 -1.29
C VAL A 319 -3.73 -11.21 -0.35
N GLU A 320 -2.93 -12.16 -0.79
CA GLU A 320 -1.67 -12.52 -0.13
C GLU A 320 -0.52 -11.71 -0.74
N PHE A 321 0.33 -11.15 0.11
CA PHE A 321 1.54 -10.45 -0.32
C PHE A 321 2.77 -11.02 0.38
N THR A 322 3.83 -11.26 -0.40
CA THR A 322 5.14 -11.74 0.09
C THR A 322 6.24 -10.81 -0.41
N GLY A 323 7.01 -10.23 0.51
CA GLY A 323 8.22 -9.46 0.21
C GLY A 323 9.44 -10.22 0.75
N LYS A 324 10.29 -10.76 -0.15
CA LYS A 324 11.38 -11.64 0.25
C LYS A 324 12.56 -10.90 0.88
N ARG A 325 13.06 -9.88 0.20
CA ARG A 325 14.13 -9.03 0.69
C ARG A 325 13.64 -7.60 0.81
N ILE A 326 13.70 -7.06 2.03
CA ILE A 326 13.29 -5.68 2.28
C ILE A 326 14.55 -4.82 2.38
N VAL A 327 14.61 -3.81 1.50
CA VAL A 327 15.66 -2.79 1.54
C VAL A 327 15.13 -1.61 2.34
N HIS A 328 15.64 -1.48 3.56
CA HIS A 328 15.47 -0.30 4.39
C HIS A 328 16.76 0.54 4.34
N SER A 329 16.99 1.51 5.21
CA SER A 329 18.32 2.11 5.36
C SER A 329 19.33 1.02 5.73
N ASP A 330 20.61 1.18 5.38
CA ASP A 330 21.69 0.20 5.57
C ASP A 330 21.87 -0.28 7.04
N GLN A 331 21.03 0.19 7.94
CA GLN A 331 21.19 0.05 9.38
C GLN A 331 20.27 -1.00 10.03
N LEU A 332 19.03 -1.20 9.59
CA LEU A 332 18.12 -2.16 10.24
C LEU A 332 17.74 -3.31 9.27
N PRO A 333 18.22 -4.54 9.50
CA PRO A 333 17.88 -5.66 8.64
C PRO A 333 16.41 -6.07 8.85
N ILE A 334 15.61 -5.92 7.79
CA ILE A 334 14.22 -6.39 7.71
C ILE A 334 14.15 -7.43 6.60
N SER A 335 13.45 -8.54 6.83
CA SER A 335 13.31 -9.64 5.87
C SER A 335 11.92 -10.27 5.92
N ASP A 336 11.61 -11.08 4.90
CA ASP A 336 10.50 -12.05 4.91
C ASP A 336 9.13 -11.46 5.28
N LEU A 337 8.77 -10.32 4.66
CA LEU A 337 7.43 -9.75 4.82
C LEU A 337 6.39 -10.71 4.22
N TYR A 338 5.41 -11.07 5.01
CA TYR A 338 4.21 -11.74 4.56
C TYR A 338 2.98 -11.10 5.19
N THR A 339 1.94 -10.90 4.38
CA THR A 339 0.63 -10.53 4.91
C THR A 339 -0.49 -11.13 4.10
N HIS A 340 -1.56 -11.51 4.79
CA HIS A 340 -2.86 -11.84 4.21
C HIS A 340 -3.81 -10.67 4.47
N LEU A 341 -4.12 -9.93 3.41
CA LEU A 341 -5.02 -8.80 3.41
C LEU A 341 -6.43 -9.25 3.04
N VAL A 342 -7.36 -9.02 3.94
CA VAL A 342 -8.80 -9.27 3.70
C VAL A 342 -9.56 -7.98 3.96
N LEU A 343 -10.25 -7.48 2.92
CA LEU A 343 -11.20 -6.37 3.02
C LEU A 343 -12.60 -6.95 2.81
N ASN A 344 -13.47 -6.76 3.78
CA ASN A 344 -14.86 -7.22 3.70
C ASN A 344 -15.78 -6.18 4.34
N ASP A 345 -16.70 -5.62 3.55
CA ASP A 345 -17.68 -4.61 3.99
C ASP A 345 -17.06 -3.45 4.78
N GLY A 346 -15.93 -2.93 4.30
CA GLY A 346 -15.22 -1.82 4.92
C GLY A 346 -14.31 -2.20 6.09
N LEU A 347 -14.29 -3.46 6.52
CA LEU A 347 -13.37 -3.98 7.52
C LEU A 347 -12.12 -4.54 6.85
N LEU A 348 -11.00 -3.82 6.99
CA LEU A 348 -9.68 -4.27 6.54
C LEU A 348 -8.98 -5.06 7.65
N ARG A 349 -8.50 -6.25 7.31
CA ARG A 349 -7.69 -7.11 8.17
C ARG A 349 -6.37 -7.43 7.50
N LEU A 350 -5.28 -7.29 8.24
CA LEU A 350 -3.96 -7.83 7.91
C LEU A 350 -3.65 -8.88 8.98
N GLU A 351 -4.01 -10.13 8.70
CA GLU A 351 -3.99 -11.25 9.65
C GLU A 351 -3.47 -12.52 8.97
N PRO A 352 -2.20 -12.84 9.16
CA PRO A 352 -1.17 -12.12 9.90
C PRO A 352 -0.44 -11.07 9.03
N LEU A 353 0.21 -10.11 9.67
CA LEU A 353 1.32 -9.35 9.12
C LEU A 353 2.60 -9.81 9.82
N ARG A 354 3.54 -10.40 9.09
CA ARG A 354 4.78 -10.98 9.64
C ARG A 354 5.99 -10.45 8.90
N PHE A 355 7.07 -10.19 9.63
CA PHE A 355 8.37 -9.92 9.04
C PHE A 355 9.52 -10.16 10.02
N GLY A 356 10.70 -10.45 9.48
CA GLY A 356 11.93 -10.54 10.25
C GLY A 356 12.48 -9.15 10.55
N VAL A 357 12.90 -8.89 11.79
CA VAL A 357 13.56 -7.65 12.23
C VAL A 357 14.68 -8.00 13.16
N ALA A 358 15.86 -7.41 12.93
CA ALA A 358 17.01 -7.55 13.82
C ALA A 358 17.30 -9.01 14.23
N GLY A 359 17.18 -9.94 13.29
CA GLY A 359 17.41 -11.38 13.50
C GLY A 359 16.30 -12.10 14.28
N GLY A 360 15.24 -11.42 14.68
CA GLY A 360 14.04 -11.97 15.31
C GLY A 360 12.82 -11.93 14.38
N LYS A 361 11.63 -12.14 14.95
CA LYS A 361 10.36 -12.16 14.22
C LYS A 361 9.34 -11.21 14.83
N LEU A 362 8.66 -10.43 14.00
CA LEU A 362 7.46 -9.68 14.36
C LEU A 362 6.24 -10.35 13.72
N GLU A 363 5.21 -10.55 14.50
CA GLU A 363 3.89 -10.99 14.04
C GLU A 363 2.83 -10.02 14.55
N SER A 364 1.92 -9.60 13.69
CA SER A 364 0.88 -8.65 14.03
C SER A 364 -0.44 -9.04 13.41
N ASP A 365 -1.53 -8.83 14.16
CA ASP A 365 -2.90 -8.85 13.67
C ASP A 365 -3.45 -7.42 13.71
N ILE A 366 -3.76 -6.87 12.55
CA ILE A 366 -4.25 -5.50 12.41
C ILE A 366 -5.67 -5.53 11.85
N ARG A 367 -6.59 -4.86 12.51
CA ARG A 367 -7.98 -4.66 12.08
C ARG A 367 -8.31 -3.19 12.05
N LEU A 368 -8.79 -2.72 10.90
CA LEU A 368 -9.20 -1.35 10.65
C LEU A 368 -10.63 -1.35 10.13
N ASP A 369 -11.58 -0.87 10.93
CA ASP A 369 -13.00 -0.80 10.59
C ASP A 369 -13.32 0.58 10.01
N GLY A 370 -13.17 0.72 8.70
CA GLY A 370 -13.50 1.93 7.93
C GLY A 370 -15.00 2.14 7.74
N GLY A 371 -15.82 1.16 8.14
CA GLY A 371 -17.28 1.29 8.17
C GLY A 371 -17.78 2.19 9.29
N LYS A 372 -16.94 2.51 10.26
CA LYS A 372 -17.23 3.41 11.38
C LYS A 372 -16.61 4.79 11.18
N GLN A 373 -17.23 5.82 11.70
CA GLN A 373 -16.70 7.18 11.68
C GLN A 373 -16.67 7.77 13.09
N PRO A 374 -15.45 8.07 13.62
CA PRO A 374 -14.14 7.80 13.03
C PRO A 374 -13.83 6.30 12.92
N MET A 375 -12.95 5.93 11.99
CA MET A 375 -12.47 4.56 11.81
C MET A 375 -11.96 3.99 13.13
N GLN A 376 -12.30 2.74 13.43
CA GLN A 376 -11.80 2.05 14.61
C GLN A 376 -10.66 1.10 14.24
N SER A 377 -9.63 1.07 15.07
CA SER A 377 -8.48 0.22 14.87
C SER A 377 -8.24 -0.71 16.07
N ARG A 378 -7.73 -1.90 15.78
CA ARG A 378 -7.22 -2.82 16.79
C ARG A 378 -5.95 -3.48 16.25
N VAL A 379 -4.90 -3.45 17.06
CA VAL A 379 -3.60 -3.98 16.71
C VAL A 379 -3.14 -4.89 17.84
N LYS A 380 -2.75 -6.11 17.51
CA LYS A 380 -2.01 -7.01 18.39
C LYS A 380 -0.66 -7.29 17.76
N MET A 381 0.40 -7.21 18.51
CA MET A 381 1.76 -7.46 18.03
C MET A 381 2.50 -8.37 19.00
N SER A 382 3.36 -9.21 18.45
CA SER A 382 4.24 -10.12 19.15
C SER A 382 5.63 -10.07 18.51
N ALA A 383 6.61 -9.62 19.26
CA ALA A 383 8.02 -9.56 18.87
C ALA A 383 8.80 -10.65 19.62
N ARG A 384 9.62 -11.43 18.90
CA ARG A 384 10.39 -12.52 19.48
C ARG A 384 11.81 -12.56 18.94
N GLY A 385 12.78 -12.65 19.84
CA GLY A 385 14.18 -12.89 19.54
C GLY A 385 14.88 -11.73 18.83
N PHE A 386 14.48 -10.47 19.06
CA PHE A 386 15.17 -9.31 18.48
C PHE A 386 16.55 -9.16 19.11
N LYS A 387 17.60 -9.33 18.31
CA LYS A 387 18.98 -9.23 18.80
C LYS A 387 19.37 -7.77 19.04
N LEU A 388 19.76 -7.44 20.27
CA LEU A 388 20.11 -6.07 20.68
C LEU A 388 21.13 -5.42 19.74
N LYS A 389 22.19 -6.13 19.37
CA LYS A 389 23.22 -5.68 18.43
C LYS A 389 22.65 -5.24 17.08
N GLN A 390 21.63 -5.95 16.59
CA GLN A 390 21.02 -5.70 15.27
C GLN A 390 19.91 -4.66 15.32
N LEU A 391 19.37 -4.35 16.50
CA LEU A 391 18.39 -3.27 16.66
C LEU A 391 19.01 -1.87 16.49
N PHE A 392 20.31 -1.73 16.83
CA PHE A 392 21.02 -0.46 16.81
C PHE A 392 22.36 -0.57 16.07
N PRO A 393 22.37 -0.94 14.78
CA PRO A 393 23.61 -1.26 14.04
C PRO A 393 24.54 -0.06 13.87
N GLY A 394 24.01 1.18 13.85
CA GLY A 394 24.79 2.41 13.75
C GLY A 394 25.32 2.95 15.09
N PHE A 395 24.97 2.32 16.21
CA PHE A 395 25.39 2.79 17.54
C PHE A 395 26.51 1.92 18.10
N ALA A 396 27.75 2.41 18.01
CA ALA A 396 28.96 1.67 18.34
C ALA A 396 28.93 0.97 19.73
N PRO A 397 28.42 1.59 20.82
CA PRO A 397 28.36 0.90 22.12
C PRO A 397 27.43 -0.32 22.15
N MET A 398 26.50 -0.46 21.19
CA MET A 398 25.62 -1.64 21.12
C MET A 398 26.24 -2.80 20.31
N GLN A 399 27.35 -2.57 19.62
CA GLN A 399 27.94 -3.59 18.75
C GLN A 399 28.58 -4.75 19.54
N THR A 400 28.99 -4.51 20.78
CA THR A 400 29.47 -5.53 21.72
C THR A 400 28.36 -6.09 22.60
N SER A 401 27.12 -5.59 22.46
CA SER A 401 25.98 -6.07 23.23
C SER A 401 25.39 -7.33 22.65
N PHE A 402 24.97 -8.27 23.47
CA PHE A 402 24.21 -9.45 23.09
C PHE A 402 22.97 -9.62 23.99
N GLY A 403 22.00 -10.37 23.53
CA GLY A 403 20.72 -10.61 24.21
C GLY A 403 19.55 -10.47 23.25
N GLU A 404 18.40 -10.95 23.67
CA GLU A 404 17.19 -10.97 22.87
C GLU A 404 16.07 -10.21 23.55
N LEU A 405 15.53 -9.21 22.81
CA LEU A 405 14.33 -8.48 23.20
C LEU A 405 13.09 -9.22 22.72
N ASN A 406 12.18 -9.50 23.64
CA ASN A 406 10.84 -10.02 23.39
C ASN A 406 9.80 -9.01 23.84
N GLY A 407 8.63 -8.97 23.20
CA GLY A 407 7.59 -8.04 23.60
C GLY A 407 6.23 -8.39 23.02
N ASP A 408 5.18 -7.90 23.67
CA ASP A 408 3.80 -8.01 23.24
C ASP A 408 3.12 -6.64 23.38
N ALA A 409 2.32 -6.26 22.38
CA ALA A 409 1.50 -5.06 22.42
C ALA A 409 0.06 -5.37 22.02
N SER A 410 -0.87 -4.71 22.68
CA SER A 410 -2.29 -4.74 22.33
C SER A 410 -2.83 -3.33 22.39
N LEU A 411 -3.19 -2.78 21.25
CA LEU A 411 -3.63 -1.39 21.11
C LEU A 411 -5.01 -1.35 20.45
N SER A 412 -5.83 -0.40 20.88
CA SER A 412 -7.09 -0.04 20.22
C SER A 412 -7.20 1.47 20.16
N GLY A 413 -7.70 2.00 19.04
CA GLY A 413 -7.82 3.43 18.85
C GLY A 413 -8.86 3.79 17.81
N SER A 414 -9.16 5.07 17.70
CA SER A 414 -10.07 5.59 16.70
C SER A 414 -9.49 6.83 16.03
N GLY A 415 -9.71 6.95 14.73
CA GLY A 415 -9.21 8.05 13.91
C GLY A 415 -8.95 7.64 12.48
N ASN A 416 -8.87 8.61 11.58
CA ASN A 416 -8.69 8.34 10.16
C ASN A 416 -7.23 8.48 9.69
N SER A 417 -6.27 8.65 10.60
CA SER A 417 -4.83 8.68 10.29
C SER A 417 -4.03 8.00 11.40
N VAL A 418 -2.78 7.63 11.14
CA VAL A 418 -1.90 7.03 12.14
C VAL A 418 -1.76 7.94 13.37
N ALA A 419 -1.57 9.26 13.16
CA ALA A 419 -1.47 10.23 14.25
C ALA A 419 -2.74 10.27 15.11
N LYS A 420 -3.93 10.29 14.49
CA LYS A 420 -5.21 10.30 15.22
C LYS A 420 -5.47 8.98 15.96
N ILE A 421 -5.16 7.85 15.34
CA ILE A 421 -5.31 6.52 15.96
C ILE A 421 -4.45 6.43 17.21
N LEU A 422 -3.14 6.72 17.11
CA LEU A 422 -2.22 6.62 18.24
C LEU A 422 -2.49 7.71 19.29
N GLY A 423 -2.87 8.92 18.84
CA GLY A 423 -3.20 10.02 19.74
C GLY A 423 -4.46 9.80 20.59
N GLY A 424 -5.32 8.87 20.23
CA GLY A 424 -6.49 8.46 20.99
C GLY A 424 -6.46 7.00 21.47
N ALA A 425 -5.31 6.33 21.36
CA ALA A 425 -5.22 4.89 21.62
C ALA A 425 -5.25 4.53 23.09
N ASP A 426 -5.85 3.37 23.36
CA ASP A 426 -5.81 2.66 24.64
C ASP A 426 -5.11 1.31 24.45
N GLY A 427 -4.42 0.83 25.50
CA GLY A 427 -3.80 -0.49 25.45
C GLY A 427 -2.63 -0.69 26.38
N GLU A 428 -1.76 -1.63 26.00
CA GLU A 428 -0.56 -1.96 26.76
C GLU A 428 0.58 -2.41 25.84
N LEU A 429 1.81 -2.20 26.32
CA LEU A 429 3.05 -2.67 25.70
C LEU A 429 3.91 -3.29 26.80
N LYS A 430 4.32 -4.54 26.59
CA LYS A 430 5.21 -5.29 27.48
C LYS A 430 6.47 -5.68 26.75
N MET A 431 7.62 -5.50 27.36
CA MET A 431 8.92 -5.87 26.82
C MET A 431 9.75 -6.59 27.86
N LEU A 432 10.57 -7.53 27.39
CA LEU A 432 11.43 -8.35 28.24
C LEU A 432 12.74 -8.68 27.53
N ILE A 433 13.86 -8.50 28.21
CA ILE A 433 15.16 -9.05 27.86
C ILE A 433 15.53 -10.02 28.97
N ASN A 434 15.59 -11.32 28.60
CA ASN A 434 16.15 -12.34 29.48
C ASN A 434 17.61 -12.43 29.17
N ASP A 435 18.51 -12.73 29.84
CA ASP A 435 19.92 -12.99 29.59
C ASP A 435 20.55 -12.16 28.46
N GLY A 436 21.62 -11.50 28.75
CA GLY A 436 22.34 -10.72 27.77
C GLY A 436 23.52 -9.99 28.40
N ALA A 437 24.23 -9.23 27.59
CA ALA A 437 25.23 -8.30 28.05
C ALA A 437 25.20 -7.03 27.21
N ILE A 438 25.56 -5.94 27.81
CA ILE A 438 25.76 -4.65 27.15
C ILE A 438 27.18 -4.15 27.40
N SER A 439 27.64 -3.29 26.51
CA SER A 439 28.94 -2.64 26.69
C SER A 439 29.00 -1.84 27.99
N LYS A 440 30.11 -1.91 28.66
CA LYS A 440 30.37 -1.10 29.88
C LYS A 440 30.29 0.39 29.57
N GLY A 441 30.80 0.80 28.39
CA GLY A 441 30.69 2.17 27.92
C GLY A 441 29.22 2.66 27.84
N LEU A 442 28.29 1.80 27.42
CA LEU A 442 26.86 2.14 27.40
C LEU A 442 26.29 2.33 28.80
N THR A 443 26.68 1.48 29.77
CA THR A 443 26.26 1.64 31.17
C THR A 443 26.84 2.89 31.83
N GLU A 444 28.07 3.24 31.46
CA GLU A 444 28.73 4.46 31.97
C GLU A 444 28.12 5.73 31.34
N ILE A 445 27.75 5.72 30.07
CA ILE A 445 26.99 6.79 29.41
C ILE A 445 25.62 6.96 30.09
N ALA A 446 24.87 5.89 30.25
CA ALA A 446 23.56 5.90 30.91
C ALA A 446 23.65 6.33 32.38
N GLY A 447 24.79 6.07 33.03
CA GLY A 447 25.08 6.48 34.41
C GLY A 447 25.78 7.84 34.53
N LEU A 448 26.07 8.52 33.40
CA LEU A 448 26.85 9.77 33.35
C LEU A 448 28.22 9.70 34.09
N ASN A 449 28.84 8.57 34.03
CA ASN A 449 30.16 8.41 34.63
C ASN A 449 31.25 8.74 33.57
N VAL A 450 31.36 10.03 33.27
CA VAL A 450 32.26 10.54 32.22
C VAL A 450 33.72 10.10 32.46
N GLY A 451 34.15 10.05 33.70
CA GLY A 451 35.50 9.58 34.04
C GLY A 451 35.71 8.11 33.67
N ASN A 452 34.80 7.24 34.05
CA ASN A 452 34.88 5.82 33.72
C ASN A 452 34.64 5.55 32.21
N TYR A 453 33.81 6.34 31.56
CA TYR A 453 33.64 6.24 30.11
C TYR A 453 34.93 6.52 29.35
N LEU A 454 35.68 7.56 29.77
CA LEU A 454 37.00 7.85 29.20
C LEU A 454 38.01 6.72 29.44
N VAL A 455 38.00 6.15 30.65
CA VAL A 455 38.85 5.00 31.01
C VAL A 455 38.46 3.78 30.15
N THR A 456 37.18 3.48 30.01
CA THR A 456 36.69 2.39 29.18
C THR A 456 37.10 2.56 27.69
N LYS A 457 37.05 3.79 27.18
CA LYS A 457 37.47 4.10 25.82
C LYS A 457 38.98 3.94 25.60
N LEU A 458 39.81 4.14 26.65
CA LEU A 458 41.26 4.02 26.56
C LEU A 458 41.77 2.59 26.79
N PHE A 459 41.10 1.81 27.64
CA PHE A 459 41.58 0.50 28.12
C PHE A 459 40.72 -0.70 27.66
N GLY A 460 39.72 -0.48 26.86
CA GLY A 460 38.80 -1.49 26.34
C GLY A 460 37.42 -1.43 26.95
N ASP A 461 36.45 -1.96 26.24
CA ASP A 461 35.02 -1.97 26.60
C ASP A 461 34.63 -3.37 27.05
N ASP A 462 34.68 -3.64 28.36
CA ASP A 462 34.24 -4.92 28.92
C ASP A 462 32.72 -5.05 28.83
N GLU A 463 32.23 -6.27 28.72
CA GLU A 463 30.80 -6.59 28.72
C GLU A 463 30.26 -6.56 30.16
N VAL A 464 29.09 -5.97 30.34
CA VAL A 464 28.32 -5.94 31.60
C VAL A 464 27.09 -6.82 31.44
N LYS A 465 26.99 -7.85 32.27
CA LYS A 465 25.87 -8.78 32.23
C LYS A 465 24.55 -8.09 32.55
N ILE A 466 23.53 -8.34 31.71
CA ILE A 466 22.13 -7.99 32.02
C ILE A 466 21.55 -9.12 32.85
N ASN A 467 21.14 -8.82 34.06
CA ASN A 467 20.41 -9.79 34.89
C ASN A 467 18.98 -9.95 34.38
N CYS A 468 18.30 -8.83 34.12
CA CYS A 468 17.08 -8.77 33.34
C CYS A 468 16.74 -7.32 32.96
N ALA A 469 15.91 -7.18 31.91
CA ALA A 469 15.23 -5.92 31.65
C ALA A 469 13.75 -6.22 31.37
N ALA A 470 12.87 -5.48 32.04
CA ALA A 470 11.43 -5.63 31.88
C ALA A 470 10.74 -4.26 31.84
N ALA A 471 9.79 -4.12 30.93
CA ALA A 471 8.98 -2.91 30.84
C ALA A 471 7.50 -3.28 30.69
N ASP A 472 6.64 -2.57 31.40
CA ASP A 472 5.18 -2.61 31.28
C ASP A 472 4.66 -1.18 31.17
N PHE A 473 4.11 -0.85 30.02
CA PHE A 473 3.52 0.45 29.75
C PHE A 473 2.02 0.33 29.55
N GLY A 474 1.26 1.20 30.19
CA GLY A 474 -0.15 1.39 29.95
C GLY A 474 -0.37 2.57 29.01
N LEU A 475 -1.27 2.45 28.07
CA LEU A 475 -1.68 3.50 27.15
C LEU A 475 -3.16 3.84 27.41
N GLN A 476 -3.46 5.11 27.67
CA GLN A 476 -4.82 5.61 27.85
C GLN A 476 -5.00 6.92 27.10
N LYS A 477 -5.93 6.95 26.16
CA LYS A 477 -6.23 8.14 25.33
C LYS A 477 -4.96 8.78 24.74
N GLY A 478 -4.06 7.95 24.22
CA GLY A 478 -2.80 8.39 23.63
C GLY A 478 -1.70 8.79 24.61
N LEU A 479 -1.94 8.73 25.93
CA LEU A 479 -0.93 8.95 26.94
C LEU A 479 -0.38 7.60 27.42
N MET A 480 0.86 7.31 27.07
CA MET A 480 1.59 6.13 27.55
C MET A 480 2.30 6.47 28.87
N THR A 481 2.07 5.66 29.87
CA THR A 481 2.69 5.77 31.20
C THR A 481 3.49 4.52 31.51
N SER A 482 4.65 4.69 32.10
CA SER A 482 5.43 3.58 32.66
C SER A 482 4.72 3.09 33.93
N ARG A 483 4.25 1.84 33.92
CA ARG A 483 3.78 1.12 35.11
C ARG A 483 4.97 0.47 35.82
N LEU A 484 5.93 0.07 35.02
CA LEU A 484 7.16 -0.53 35.40
C LEU A 484 8.18 -0.38 34.28
N PHE A 485 9.37 0.03 34.63
CA PHE A 485 10.56 -0.12 33.78
C PHE A 485 11.73 -0.44 34.68
N VAL A 486 12.31 -1.60 34.50
CA VAL A 486 13.50 -2.05 35.23
C VAL A 486 14.51 -2.56 34.23
N PHE A 487 15.70 -2.00 34.26
CA PHE A 487 16.86 -2.50 33.53
C PHE A 487 17.95 -2.82 34.55
N ASP A 488 18.08 -4.10 34.88
CA ASP A 488 18.97 -4.61 35.92
C ASP A 488 20.21 -5.26 35.30
N THR A 489 21.36 -4.76 35.67
CA THR A 489 22.67 -5.30 35.27
C THR A 489 23.45 -5.69 36.54
N GLU A 490 24.57 -6.38 36.37
CA GLU A 490 25.49 -6.67 37.51
C GLU A 490 26.02 -5.41 38.20
N ASN A 491 26.10 -4.29 37.49
CA ASN A 491 26.71 -3.05 37.93
C ASN A 491 25.73 -1.95 38.34
N ALA A 492 24.51 -1.98 37.83
CA ALA A 492 23.52 -0.91 38.05
C ALA A 492 22.08 -1.41 37.83
N LEU A 493 21.17 -0.77 38.55
CA LEU A 493 19.73 -0.84 38.33
C LEU A 493 19.28 0.51 37.77
N VAL A 494 18.61 0.51 36.61
CA VAL A 494 18.08 1.72 35.98
C VAL A 494 16.56 1.63 35.94
N ASN A 495 15.91 2.64 36.49
CA ASN A 495 14.47 2.84 36.41
C ASN A 495 14.16 3.98 35.43
N VAL A 496 13.08 3.85 34.70
CA VAL A 496 12.54 4.92 33.85
C VAL A 496 11.09 5.15 34.21
N ASP A 497 10.79 6.36 34.62
CA ASP A 497 9.46 6.82 34.94
C ASP A 497 9.06 7.96 34.02
N GLY A 498 7.76 8.20 33.86
CA GLY A 498 7.27 9.33 33.08
C GLY A 498 6.25 8.94 32.03
N THR A 499 6.11 9.82 31.05
CA THR A 499 5.03 9.72 30.03
C THR A 499 5.52 9.98 28.62
N VAL A 500 4.84 9.31 27.66
CA VAL A 500 4.94 9.58 26.21
C VAL A 500 3.55 9.88 25.71
N ASN A 501 3.34 11.09 25.19
CA ASN A 501 2.05 11.54 24.71
C ASN A 501 2.01 11.52 23.18
N PHE A 502 1.28 10.56 22.59
CA PHE A 502 1.14 10.40 21.15
C PHE A 502 0.21 11.45 20.51
N ALA A 503 -0.70 12.07 21.27
CA ALA A 503 -1.62 13.08 20.73
C ALA A 503 -0.90 14.38 20.36
N ASN A 504 0.04 14.80 21.20
CA ASN A 504 0.86 16.00 20.97
C ASN A 504 2.33 15.71 20.62
N GLU A 505 2.70 14.41 20.58
CA GLU A 505 4.05 13.92 20.30
C GLU A 505 5.11 14.46 21.27
N LYS A 506 4.81 14.42 22.55
CA LYS A 506 5.71 14.88 23.62
C LYS A 506 6.26 13.74 24.44
N LEU A 507 7.52 13.92 24.85
CA LEU A 507 8.26 13.07 25.76
C LEU A 507 8.46 13.80 27.09
N ASP A 508 8.28 13.10 28.21
CA ASP A 508 8.62 13.54 29.54
C ASP A 508 9.01 12.31 30.39
N LEU A 509 10.28 11.94 30.29
CA LEU A 509 10.83 10.73 30.91
C LEU A 509 11.98 11.10 31.82
N ASP A 510 11.99 10.52 33.03
CA ASP A 510 13.09 10.57 33.98
C ASP A 510 13.76 9.20 34.08
N VAL A 511 15.07 9.17 33.90
CA VAL A 511 15.90 7.96 33.94
C VAL A 511 16.77 8.02 35.18
N THR A 512 16.56 7.11 36.13
CA THR A 512 17.24 7.09 37.41
C THR A 512 18.14 5.87 37.56
N PRO A 513 19.47 6.02 37.41
CA PRO A 513 20.41 4.94 37.61
C PRO A 513 20.79 4.79 39.10
N HIS A 514 20.74 3.55 39.60
CA HIS A 514 21.20 3.14 40.90
C HIS A 514 22.41 2.20 40.79
N SER A 515 23.53 2.53 41.44
CA SER A 515 24.74 1.70 41.43
C SER A 515 24.64 0.54 42.41
N LYS A 516 25.10 -0.63 42.04
CA LYS A 516 25.18 -1.81 42.92
C LYS A 516 26.51 -1.95 43.69
N GLY A 517 27.49 -1.10 43.42
CA GLY A 517 28.80 -1.13 44.10
C GLY A 517 29.26 0.24 44.54
N LEU A 518 30.20 0.27 45.48
CA LEU A 518 30.92 1.49 45.86
C LEU A 518 31.79 1.96 44.70
N ARG A 519 31.53 3.17 44.22
CA ARG A 519 32.34 3.77 43.13
C ARG A 519 32.83 5.15 43.57
N ILE A 520 34.12 5.37 43.40
CA ILE A 520 34.81 6.63 43.65
C ILE A 520 34.67 7.48 42.36
N PHE A 521 34.46 8.79 42.49
CA PHE A 521 34.23 9.73 41.37
C PHE A 521 32.90 9.58 40.62
N SER A 522 31.84 9.21 41.28
CA SER A 522 30.52 9.09 40.68
C SER A 522 29.81 10.46 40.59
N LEU A 523 29.78 11.07 39.42
CA LEU A 523 29.00 12.28 39.10
C LEU A 523 27.59 11.94 38.59
N ARG A 524 26.99 10.86 39.08
CA ARG A 524 25.66 10.42 38.65
C ARG A 524 24.57 11.40 39.02
N SER A 525 23.81 11.79 38.03
CA SER A 525 22.56 12.54 38.21
C SER A 525 21.46 11.83 37.42
N PRO A 526 20.20 11.89 37.86
CA PRO A 526 19.09 11.47 37.03
C PRO A 526 19.13 12.17 35.67
N LEU A 527 18.84 11.42 34.61
CA LEU A 527 18.71 11.94 33.26
C LEU A 527 17.25 12.26 32.98
N TYR A 528 17.01 13.14 32.06
CA TYR A 528 15.67 13.33 31.48
C TYR A 528 15.71 13.19 29.96
N VAL A 529 14.57 12.78 29.40
CA VAL A 529 14.29 12.87 27.96
C VAL A 529 12.97 13.60 27.80
N ARG A 530 13.04 14.82 27.29
CA ARG A 530 11.90 15.74 27.13
C ARG A 530 11.79 16.24 25.71
N GLY A 531 10.79 17.07 25.43
CA GLY A 531 10.60 17.69 24.13
C GLY A 531 9.60 16.98 23.26
N THR A 532 9.78 17.05 21.94
CA THR A 532 8.87 16.41 20.97
C THR A 532 9.54 15.23 20.28
N PHE A 533 8.74 14.35 19.64
CA PHE A 533 9.29 13.24 18.84
C PHE A 533 10.23 13.71 17.74
N ALA A 534 9.94 14.89 17.14
CA ALA A 534 10.78 15.47 16.10
C ALA A 534 12.06 16.13 16.65
N LYS A 535 12.03 16.59 17.91
CA LYS A 535 13.15 17.26 18.59
C LYS A 535 13.22 16.80 20.05
N PRO A 536 13.69 15.58 20.32
CA PRO A 536 13.92 15.12 21.66
C PRO A 536 15.10 15.87 22.30
N ASP A 537 14.96 16.26 23.55
CA ASP A 537 15.99 16.88 24.38
C ASP A 537 16.34 15.93 25.51
N ALA A 538 17.58 15.47 25.55
CA ALA A 538 18.10 14.60 26.58
C ALA A 538 19.19 15.34 27.40
N GLY A 539 19.05 15.34 28.70
CA GLY A 539 19.96 16.06 29.57
C GLY A 539 20.04 15.48 30.96
N VAL A 540 20.73 16.21 31.84
CA VAL A 540 20.95 15.83 33.24
C VAL A 540 20.24 16.81 34.17
N HIS A 541 19.72 16.31 35.28
CA HIS A 541 19.24 17.17 36.35
C HIS A 541 20.43 17.81 37.08
N ALA A 542 20.67 19.10 36.84
CA ALA A 542 21.84 19.82 37.37
C ALA A 542 21.85 19.93 38.91
N GLY A 543 20.69 19.94 39.60
CA GLY A 543 20.59 20.10 41.03
C GLY A 543 21.42 19.09 41.85
N PRO A 544 21.29 17.77 41.60
CA PRO A 544 22.12 16.78 42.32
C PRO A 544 23.61 16.88 42.02
N LEU A 545 24.01 17.33 40.83
CA LEU A 545 25.42 17.56 40.48
C LEU A 545 25.99 18.76 41.21
N VAL A 546 25.27 19.87 41.28
CA VAL A 546 25.66 21.08 41.99
C VAL A 546 25.77 20.79 43.51
N ALA A 547 24.80 20.07 44.06
CA ALA A 547 24.83 19.70 45.48
C ALA A 547 26.07 18.84 45.84
N ARG A 548 26.45 17.89 44.98
CA ARG A 548 27.66 17.08 45.17
C ARG A 548 28.94 17.89 44.99
N GLY A 549 28.98 18.77 43.99
CA GLY A 549 30.08 19.69 43.77
C GLY A 549 30.28 20.64 44.96
N ALA A 550 29.19 21.21 45.49
CA ALA A 550 29.22 22.04 46.70
C ALA A 550 29.69 21.24 47.94
N GLY A 551 29.21 19.99 48.06
CA GLY A 551 29.68 19.08 49.13
C GLY A 551 31.17 18.79 49.05
N MET A 552 31.72 18.60 47.86
CA MET A 552 33.17 18.45 47.61
C MET A 552 33.95 19.68 48.08
N ILE A 553 33.51 20.87 47.70
CA ILE A 553 34.15 22.13 48.09
C ILE A 553 34.06 22.31 49.62
N ALA A 554 32.88 22.09 50.19
CA ALA A 554 32.66 22.21 51.62
C ALA A 554 33.56 21.25 52.44
N LEU A 555 33.61 19.96 52.05
CA LEU A 555 34.46 18.96 52.70
C LEU A 555 35.94 19.21 52.46
N GLY A 556 36.34 19.66 51.27
CA GLY A 556 37.73 20.00 50.96
C GLY A 556 38.26 21.20 51.78
N VAL A 557 37.39 22.19 52.02
CA VAL A 557 37.74 23.39 52.79
C VAL A 557 37.72 23.13 54.29
N THR A 558 36.80 22.31 54.80
CA THR A 558 36.61 22.13 56.26
C THR A 558 37.39 20.97 56.84
N VAL A 559 37.68 19.91 56.10
CA VAL A 559 38.26 18.64 56.57
C VAL A 559 39.54 18.22 55.84
N GLY A 560 39.87 18.88 54.75
CA GLY A 560 41.06 18.63 53.94
C GLY A 560 40.77 18.00 52.58
N PRO A 561 41.74 18.01 51.61
CA PRO A 561 41.54 17.60 50.23
C PRO A 561 41.09 16.16 50.08
N ALA A 562 41.46 15.25 50.93
CA ALA A 562 41.04 13.85 50.89
C ALA A 562 39.54 13.67 51.21
N ALA A 563 38.95 14.55 52.04
CA ALA A 563 37.54 14.47 52.42
C ALA A 563 36.61 14.94 51.30
N SER A 564 37.08 15.76 50.39
CA SER A 564 36.28 16.17 49.21
C SER A 564 35.90 14.98 48.32
N LEU A 565 36.69 13.92 48.33
CA LEU A 565 36.42 12.70 47.58
C LEU A 565 35.22 11.91 48.16
N LEU A 566 34.85 12.08 49.43
CA LEU A 566 33.70 11.42 50.02
C LEU A 566 32.37 11.88 49.44
N ALA A 567 32.30 13.10 48.94
CA ALA A 567 31.10 13.61 48.26
C ALA A 567 30.85 12.96 46.90
N LEU A 568 31.86 12.30 46.33
CA LEU A 568 31.78 11.58 45.07
C LEU A 568 31.42 10.10 45.26
N VAL A 569 31.31 9.61 46.49
CA VAL A 569 30.94 8.23 46.79
C VAL A 569 29.42 8.12 46.75
N ALA A 570 28.89 7.39 45.80
CA ALA A 570 27.46 7.07 45.74
C ALA A 570 27.19 5.83 46.62
N PRO A 571 26.21 5.88 47.56
CA PRO A 571 25.84 4.72 48.35
C PRO A 571 25.27 3.62 47.44
N SER A 572 25.68 2.37 47.68
CA SER A 572 25.06 1.21 47.05
C SER A 572 23.71 0.90 47.71
N LYS A 573 22.66 0.70 46.92
CA LYS A 573 21.45 0.03 47.40
C LYS A 573 21.57 -1.44 47.01
N SER A 574 21.62 -2.33 48.00
CA SER A 574 21.66 -3.77 47.80
C SER A 574 20.26 -4.32 47.49
N ASP A 575 20.21 -5.12 46.48
CA ASP A 575 19.46 -6.38 46.35
C ASP A 575 17.98 -6.39 46.72
N ASP A 576 17.13 -5.93 45.79
CA ASP A 576 15.84 -6.61 45.58
C ASP A 576 15.73 -7.00 44.11
N ASN A 577 15.79 -8.32 43.87
CA ASN A 577 15.69 -8.87 42.53
C ASN A 577 14.22 -8.84 42.07
N GLN A 578 13.73 -7.63 41.77
CA GLN A 578 12.36 -7.38 41.33
C GLN A 578 12.05 -8.11 40.00
N CYS A 579 13.07 -8.48 39.24
CA CYS A 579 12.96 -9.15 37.97
C CYS A 579 12.30 -10.53 38.05
N THR A 580 12.59 -11.33 39.09
CA THR A 580 12.02 -12.69 39.20
C THR A 580 10.49 -12.65 39.40
N ALA A 581 10.00 -11.73 40.23
CA ALA A 581 8.56 -11.54 40.43
C ALA A 581 7.85 -11.01 39.16
N LEU A 582 8.53 -10.17 38.39
CA LEU A 582 8.03 -9.61 37.12
C LEU A 582 8.02 -10.64 36.00
N LEU A 583 9.08 -11.44 35.86
CA LEU A 583 9.14 -12.54 34.92
C LEU A 583 8.01 -13.56 35.17
N GLN A 584 7.69 -13.82 36.44
CA GLN A 584 6.55 -14.67 36.78
C GLN A 584 5.21 -14.04 36.38
N ARG A 585 5.02 -12.72 36.57
CA ARG A 585 3.81 -12.00 36.14
C ARG A 585 3.66 -11.94 34.61
N MET A 586 4.74 -11.81 33.87
CA MET A 586 4.74 -11.76 32.41
C MET A 586 4.57 -13.13 31.75
N ARG A 587 4.91 -14.23 32.44
CA ARG A 587 4.70 -15.60 31.97
C ARG A 587 3.26 -16.11 32.13
N LEU A 588 2.44 -15.45 32.95
CA LEU A 588 1.03 -15.77 33.06
C LEU A 588 0.28 -15.28 31.80
N PRO A 589 -0.49 -16.17 31.11
CA PRO A 589 -1.33 -15.71 30.02
C PRO A 589 -2.29 -14.64 30.54
N ALA A 590 -2.41 -13.54 29.81
CA ALA A 590 -3.36 -12.47 30.15
C ALA A 590 -4.75 -13.10 30.35
N LYS A 591 -5.34 -12.95 31.54
CA LYS A 591 -6.73 -13.33 31.78
C LYS A 591 -7.59 -12.52 30.79
N VAL A 592 -8.14 -13.16 29.79
CA VAL A 592 -9.16 -12.58 28.93
C VAL A 592 -10.35 -12.23 29.85
N PRO A 593 -10.80 -10.97 29.93
CA PRO A 593 -12.01 -10.66 30.67
C PRO A 593 -13.16 -11.47 30.05
N ALA A 594 -13.84 -12.27 30.86
CA ALA A 594 -15.02 -12.98 30.43
C ALA A 594 -16.04 -11.96 29.89
N GLY A 595 -16.26 -11.99 28.58
CA GLY A 595 -17.31 -11.19 27.96
C GLY A 595 -18.64 -11.55 28.61
N LYS A 596 -19.31 -10.57 29.16
CA LYS A 596 -20.73 -10.72 29.56
C LYS A 596 -21.50 -11.10 28.29
N ARG A 597 -22.20 -12.24 28.38
CA ARG A 597 -23.17 -12.73 27.42
C ARG A 597 -24.33 -11.75 27.22
#